data_62af1a03866370b2374d9a3d6bed6d01
#
_entry.id   62af1a03866370b2374d9a3d6bed6d01
#
_cell.length_a   1.000
_cell.length_b   1.000
_cell.length_c   1.000
_cell.angle_alpha   90.00
_cell.angle_beta   90.00
_cell.angle_gamma   90.00
#
_symmetry.space_group_name_H-M   'P 1'
#
loop_
_entity.id
_entity.type
_entity.pdbx_description
1 polymer ?
#
loop_
_entity_poly.entity_id
_entity_poly.type
_entity_poly.pdbx_seq_one_letter_code
_entity_poly.pdbx_strand_id
1 'polypeptide(L)'
;MTEPDGGTAARGAAGSGAAAPLTTAEVEAWARRVHAGQTDKAGRPYAEHLAAVAHGVRARGGTPEQLAAAWLHDAVEDGALSAGELARAALPDATKAMVLAVTKRAGEPPEEYAARVLATPGALLVKTADLAHNADPARLAALDAPTRDRLTAKYARMRGLLGLAE
;
A
#
# COMPACT_ATOMS: atom_id res chain seq x y z
N MET A 1 -3.71 -67.04 28.36
CA MET A 1 -2.30 -66.78 28.08
C MET A 1 -2.19 -66.17 26.70
N THR A 2 -1.51 -65.11 26.54
CA THR A 2 -1.21 -64.27 25.36
C THR A 2 -2.06 -63.03 25.18
N GLU A 3 -1.38 -61.94 25.40
CA GLU A 3 -1.82 -60.57 25.14
C GLU A 3 -2.02 -60.26 23.68
N PRO A 4 -2.77 -59.17 23.34
CA PRO A 4 -2.50 -58.45 22.13
C PRO A 4 -1.95 -57.06 22.43
N ASP A 5 -0.92 -56.78 21.73
CA ASP A 5 -0.15 -55.56 21.61
C ASP A 5 -1.00 -54.37 21.19
N GLY A 6 -0.93 -53.30 21.99
CA GLY A 6 -1.61 -52.03 21.73
C GLY A 6 -0.77 -51.11 20.87
N GLY A 7 -0.96 -51.17 19.56
CA GLY A 7 -0.37 -50.18 18.63
C GLY A 7 -0.94 -48.80 18.80
N THR A 8 -0.24 -47.91 19.50
CA THR A 8 -0.56 -46.48 19.56
C THR A 8 -0.13 -45.80 18.28
N ALA A 9 -1.09 -45.54 17.43
CA ALA A 9 -0.88 -44.68 16.24
C ALA A 9 -0.73 -43.21 16.70
N ALA A 10 0.49 -42.73 16.71
CA ALA A 10 0.81 -41.33 16.86
C ALA A 10 0.27 -40.57 15.63
N ARG A 11 -0.82 -39.87 15.80
CA ARG A 11 -1.28 -38.86 14.80
C ARG A 11 -0.32 -37.69 14.85
N GLY A 12 0.57 -37.62 13.88
CA GLY A 12 1.36 -36.44 13.61
C GLY A 12 0.44 -35.26 13.29
N ALA A 13 0.39 -34.29 14.18
CA ALA A 13 -0.19 -33.01 13.90
C ALA A 13 0.65 -32.34 12.80
N ALA A 14 0.15 -32.37 11.57
CA ALA A 14 0.65 -31.50 10.52
C ALA A 14 0.35 -30.07 10.95
N GLY A 15 1.33 -29.42 11.56
CA GLY A 15 1.28 -27.99 11.81
C GLY A 15 1.16 -27.30 10.45
N SER A 16 0.01 -26.71 10.18
CA SER A 16 -0.17 -25.75 9.10
C SER A 16 0.72 -24.55 9.41
N GLY A 17 1.96 -24.60 8.97
CA GLY A 17 2.92 -23.50 9.09
C GLY A 17 2.55 -22.40 8.12
N ALA A 18 1.61 -21.53 8.49
CA ALA A 18 1.44 -20.26 7.80
C ALA A 18 2.79 -19.52 7.89
N ALA A 19 3.32 -19.07 6.73
CA ALA A 19 4.55 -18.30 6.69
C ALA A 19 4.38 -17.04 7.56
N ALA A 20 5.44 -16.69 8.33
CA ALA A 20 5.43 -15.48 9.13
C ALA A 20 5.21 -14.25 8.21
N PRO A 21 4.45 -13.24 8.65
CA PRO A 21 4.26 -12.02 7.87
C PRO A 21 5.59 -11.35 7.55
N LEU A 22 5.69 -10.76 6.36
CA LEU A 22 6.83 -9.95 5.95
C LEU A 22 7.01 -8.78 6.93
N THR A 23 8.24 -8.54 7.33
CA THR A 23 8.60 -7.34 8.09
C THR A 23 8.50 -6.10 7.21
N THR A 24 8.42 -4.91 7.83
CA THR A 24 8.41 -3.65 7.08
C THR A 24 9.65 -3.51 6.19
N ALA A 25 10.82 -3.94 6.66
CA ALA A 25 12.06 -3.91 5.88
C ALA A 25 12.01 -4.82 4.65
N GLU A 26 11.42 -6.01 4.78
CA GLU A 26 11.23 -6.94 3.66
C GLU A 26 10.22 -6.39 2.64
N VAL A 27 9.15 -5.74 3.12
CA VAL A 27 8.17 -5.06 2.25
C VAL A 27 8.83 -3.88 1.51
N GLU A 28 9.63 -3.06 2.20
CA GLU A 28 10.42 -1.99 1.57
C GLU A 28 11.32 -2.55 0.46
N ALA A 29 12.09 -3.59 0.76
CA ALA A 29 12.98 -4.21 -0.22
C ALA A 29 12.20 -4.78 -1.42
N TRP A 30 11.04 -5.35 -1.18
CA TRP A 30 10.16 -5.85 -2.23
C TRP A 30 9.60 -4.71 -3.09
N ALA A 31 9.07 -3.64 -2.47
CA ALA A 31 8.55 -2.47 -3.18
C ALA A 31 9.63 -1.82 -4.06
N ARG A 32 10.84 -1.63 -3.53
CA ARG A 32 11.97 -1.09 -4.29
C ARG A 32 12.32 -1.97 -5.50
N ARG A 33 12.24 -3.28 -5.35
CA ARG A 33 12.55 -4.24 -6.40
C ARG A 33 11.52 -4.24 -7.53
N VAL A 34 10.22 -4.23 -7.18
CA VAL A 34 9.14 -4.27 -8.19
C VAL A 34 8.96 -2.94 -8.92
N HIS A 35 9.38 -1.83 -8.32
CA HIS A 35 9.39 -0.51 -8.93
C HIS A 35 10.77 -0.12 -9.50
N ALA A 36 11.72 -1.05 -9.56
CA ALA A 36 13.04 -0.78 -10.11
C ALA A 36 12.94 -0.28 -11.56
N GLY A 37 13.63 0.84 -11.86
CA GLY A 37 13.59 1.47 -13.19
C GLY A 37 12.37 2.34 -13.46
N GLN A 38 11.35 2.34 -12.61
CA GLN A 38 10.22 3.26 -12.72
C GLN A 38 10.62 4.66 -12.22
N THR A 39 10.17 5.69 -12.95
CA THR A 39 10.38 7.08 -12.59
C THR A 39 9.05 7.80 -12.41
N ASP A 40 9.06 8.88 -11.63
CA ASP A 40 7.93 9.80 -11.51
C ASP A 40 7.87 10.80 -12.69
N LYS A 41 6.88 11.69 -12.69
CA LYS A 41 6.69 12.69 -13.75
C LYS A 41 7.83 13.71 -13.87
N ALA A 42 8.65 13.83 -12.84
CA ALA A 42 9.85 14.68 -12.84
C ALA A 42 11.13 13.89 -13.22
N GLY A 43 11.01 12.59 -13.56
CA GLY A 43 12.12 11.73 -13.93
C GLY A 43 12.92 11.18 -12.73
N ARG A 44 12.43 11.33 -11.51
CA ARG A 44 13.11 10.82 -10.30
C ARG A 44 12.75 9.36 -10.05
N PRO A 45 13.64 8.57 -9.42
CA PRO A 45 13.32 7.19 -9.06
C PRO A 45 12.02 7.08 -8.26
N TYR A 46 11.10 6.23 -8.68
CA TYR A 46 9.78 6.12 -8.05
C TYR A 46 9.86 5.68 -6.59
N ALA A 47 10.89 4.92 -6.22
CA ALA A 47 11.15 4.52 -4.85
C ALA A 47 11.32 5.70 -3.87
N GLU A 48 11.70 6.90 -4.35
CA GLU A 48 11.76 8.10 -3.52
C GLU A 48 10.36 8.54 -3.06
N HIS A 49 9.35 8.45 -3.96
CA HIS A 49 7.96 8.71 -3.60
C HIS A 49 7.46 7.71 -2.56
N LEU A 50 7.70 6.41 -2.77
CA LEU A 50 7.29 5.36 -1.83
C LEU A 50 7.91 5.58 -0.44
N ALA A 51 9.21 5.91 -0.39
CA ALA A 51 9.91 6.21 0.86
C ALA A 51 9.32 7.45 1.56
N ALA A 52 9.00 8.50 0.81
CA ALA A 52 8.39 9.70 1.36
C ALA A 52 7.00 9.44 1.93
N VAL A 53 6.18 8.63 1.26
CA VAL A 53 4.86 8.23 1.76
C VAL A 53 4.99 7.40 3.03
N ALA A 54 5.89 6.41 3.07
CA ALA A 54 6.16 5.62 4.27
C ALA A 54 6.65 6.50 5.43
N HIS A 55 7.54 7.46 5.16
CA HIS A 55 7.97 8.45 6.15
C HIS A 55 6.78 9.27 6.66
N GLY A 56 5.93 9.75 5.78
CA GLY A 56 4.74 10.52 6.12
C GLY A 56 3.74 9.73 6.98
N VAL A 57 3.57 8.44 6.72
CA VAL A 57 2.76 7.54 7.54
C VAL A 57 3.38 7.37 8.93
N ARG A 58 4.69 7.14 9.02
CA ARG A 58 5.42 7.02 10.29
C ARG A 58 5.31 8.30 11.13
N ALA A 59 5.51 9.45 10.50
CA ALA A 59 5.42 10.76 11.18
C ALA A 59 4.03 11.05 11.75
N ARG A 60 2.99 10.41 11.23
CA ARG A 60 1.62 10.50 11.71
C ARG A 60 1.23 9.39 12.69
N GLY A 61 2.19 8.62 13.17
CA GLY A 61 1.96 7.53 14.13
C GLY A 61 1.33 6.28 13.51
N GLY A 62 1.54 6.05 12.21
CA GLY A 62 1.00 4.87 11.54
C GLY A 62 1.55 3.54 12.04
N THR A 63 0.74 2.50 11.95
CA THR A 63 1.06 1.14 12.38
C THR A 63 2.01 0.45 11.40
N PRO A 64 2.65 -0.68 11.76
CA PRO A 64 3.44 -1.48 10.83
C PRO A 64 2.67 -1.90 9.57
N GLU A 65 1.37 -2.24 9.71
CA GLU A 65 0.49 -2.58 8.60
C GLU A 65 0.28 -1.40 7.64
N GLN A 66 0.13 -0.20 8.18
CA GLN A 66 0.01 1.02 7.39
C GLN A 66 1.34 1.40 6.72
N LEU A 67 2.48 1.16 7.38
CA LEU A 67 3.80 1.36 6.77
C LEU A 67 4.02 0.41 5.59
N ALA A 68 3.65 -0.86 5.75
CA ALA A 68 3.70 -1.83 4.66
C ALA A 68 2.78 -1.41 3.49
N ALA A 69 1.56 -0.96 3.80
CA ALA A 69 0.63 -0.45 2.79
C ALA A 69 1.20 0.80 2.09
N ALA A 70 1.90 1.68 2.79
CA ALA A 70 2.53 2.86 2.20
C ALA A 70 3.60 2.48 1.16
N TRP A 71 4.43 1.48 1.43
CA TRP A 71 5.43 0.99 0.47
C TRP A 71 4.80 0.35 -0.77
N LEU A 72 3.61 -0.23 -0.65
CA LEU A 72 2.94 -0.99 -1.72
C LEU A 72 1.76 -0.24 -2.35
N HIS A 73 1.45 0.99 -1.92
CA HIS A 73 0.19 1.66 -2.25
C HIS A 73 -0.05 1.85 -3.75
N ASP A 74 0.99 2.00 -4.53
CA ASP A 74 0.90 2.15 -5.99
C ASP A 74 1.27 0.88 -6.76
N ALA A 75 1.68 -0.19 -6.09
CA ALA A 75 2.23 -1.38 -6.75
C ALA A 75 1.22 -2.07 -7.68
N VAL A 76 -0.05 -2.15 -7.27
CA VAL A 76 -1.12 -2.75 -8.09
C VAL A 76 -1.60 -1.77 -9.15
N GLU A 77 -1.79 -0.49 -8.80
CA GLU A 77 -2.24 0.55 -9.75
C GLU A 77 -1.25 0.71 -10.90
N ASP A 78 0.04 0.70 -10.62
CA ASP A 78 1.11 0.87 -11.61
C ASP A 78 1.46 -0.43 -12.37
N GLY A 79 0.83 -1.54 -12.03
CA GLY A 79 1.12 -2.85 -12.64
C GLY A 79 2.45 -3.47 -12.23
N ALA A 80 3.09 -2.96 -11.18
CA ALA A 80 4.31 -3.54 -10.61
C ALA A 80 4.04 -4.88 -9.90
N LEU A 81 2.83 -5.05 -9.37
CA LEU A 81 2.29 -6.29 -8.83
C LEU A 81 0.88 -6.51 -9.37
N SER A 82 0.53 -7.78 -9.61
CA SER A 82 -0.86 -8.16 -9.81
C SER A 82 -1.62 -8.24 -8.48
N ALA A 83 -2.94 -8.09 -8.52
CA ALA A 83 -3.79 -8.33 -7.35
C ALA A 83 -3.62 -9.76 -6.79
N GLY A 84 -3.37 -10.74 -7.66
CA GLY A 84 -3.11 -12.13 -7.26
C GLY A 84 -1.79 -12.29 -6.50
N GLU A 85 -0.73 -11.59 -6.89
CA GLU A 85 0.55 -11.60 -6.16
C GLU A 85 0.39 -10.95 -4.79
N LEU A 86 -0.31 -9.82 -4.72
CA LEU A 86 -0.64 -9.19 -3.44
C LEU A 86 -1.46 -10.13 -2.53
N ALA A 87 -2.46 -10.80 -3.09
CA ALA A 87 -3.30 -11.73 -2.33
C ALA A 87 -2.51 -12.90 -1.73
N ARG A 88 -1.53 -13.42 -2.46
CA ARG A 88 -0.68 -14.55 -2.02
C ARG A 88 0.48 -14.13 -1.11
N ALA A 89 0.78 -12.85 -1.03
CA ALA A 89 1.87 -12.37 -0.19
C ALA A 89 1.63 -12.64 1.30
N ALA A 90 2.69 -12.90 2.04
CA ALA A 90 2.66 -13.07 3.49
C ALA A 90 2.52 -11.70 4.18
N LEU A 91 1.37 -11.07 4.00
CA LEU A 91 1.00 -9.77 4.57
C LEU A 91 -0.27 -9.93 5.40
N PRO A 92 -0.46 -9.13 6.45
CA PRO A 92 -1.75 -9.02 7.14
C PRO A 92 -2.88 -8.65 6.18
N ASP A 93 -4.07 -9.19 6.39
CA ASP A 93 -5.25 -8.87 5.57
C ASP A 93 -5.57 -7.37 5.59
N ALA A 94 -5.35 -6.70 6.72
CA ALA A 94 -5.50 -5.25 6.85
C ALA A 94 -4.58 -4.49 5.88
N THR A 95 -3.31 -4.91 5.71
CA THR A 95 -2.38 -4.31 4.75
C THR A 95 -2.88 -4.48 3.32
N LYS A 96 -3.29 -5.69 2.95
CA LYS A 96 -3.83 -5.98 1.61
C LYS A 96 -5.07 -5.15 1.32
N ALA A 97 -5.98 -5.05 2.29
CA ALA A 97 -7.18 -4.23 2.16
C ALA A 97 -6.87 -2.76 1.95
N MET A 98 -5.92 -2.20 2.68
CA MET A 98 -5.47 -0.81 2.51
C MET A 98 -4.88 -0.56 1.13
N VAL A 99 -4.00 -1.44 0.64
CA VAL A 99 -3.42 -1.33 -0.71
C VAL A 99 -4.50 -1.31 -1.77
N LEU A 100 -5.46 -2.26 -1.71
CA LEU A 100 -6.57 -2.33 -2.67
C LEU A 100 -7.51 -1.12 -2.55
N ALA A 101 -7.71 -0.58 -1.34
CA ALA A 101 -8.55 0.59 -1.14
C ALA A 101 -7.97 1.84 -1.80
N VAL A 102 -6.65 2.00 -1.81
CA VAL A 102 -5.99 3.15 -2.45
C VAL A 102 -5.63 2.91 -3.92
N THR A 103 -5.85 1.71 -4.43
CA THR A 103 -5.71 1.38 -5.85
C THR A 103 -6.94 1.86 -6.62
N LYS A 104 -6.76 2.76 -7.58
CA LYS A 104 -7.84 3.21 -8.46
C LYS A 104 -8.26 2.12 -9.42
N ARG A 105 -9.56 2.11 -9.73
CA ARG A 105 -10.15 1.20 -10.71
C ARG A 105 -10.41 1.95 -12.02
N ALA A 106 -10.33 1.25 -13.14
CA ALA A 106 -10.63 1.84 -14.44
C ALA A 106 -12.08 2.39 -14.47
N GLY A 107 -12.22 3.65 -14.90
CA GLY A 107 -13.53 4.30 -15.00
C GLY A 107 -14.19 4.67 -13.67
N GLU A 108 -13.51 4.51 -12.54
CA GLU A 108 -14.06 4.80 -11.22
C GLU A 108 -14.14 6.32 -10.97
N PRO A 109 -15.33 6.85 -10.60
CA PRO A 109 -15.47 8.24 -10.19
C PRO A 109 -14.66 8.54 -8.92
N PRO A 110 -14.08 9.75 -8.79
CA PRO A 110 -13.33 10.15 -7.61
C PRO A 110 -14.10 10.02 -6.29
N GLU A 111 -15.41 10.21 -6.33
CA GLU A 111 -16.32 10.09 -5.19
C GLU A 111 -16.40 8.64 -4.68
N GLU A 112 -16.51 7.67 -5.59
CA GLU A 112 -16.54 6.23 -5.25
C GLU A 112 -15.18 5.77 -4.70
N TYR A 113 -14.10 6.22 -5.31
CA TYR A 113 -12.76 5.98 -4.80
C TYR A 113 -12.58 6.53 -3.39
N ALA A 114 -12.96 7.79 -3.15
CA ALA A 114 -12.87 8.41 -1.82
C ALA A 114 -13.73 7.66 -0.78
N ALA A 115 -14.95 7.28 -1.14
CA ALA A 115 -15.82 6.51 -0.27
C ALA A 115 -15.19 5.17 0.13
N ARG A 116 -14.54 4.48 -0.80
CA ARG A 116 -13.83 3.22 -0.52
C ARG A 116 -12.63 3.43 0.41
N VAL A 117 -11.84 4.48 0.21
CA VAL A 117 -10.72 4.82 1.10
C VAL A 117 -11.23 5.10 2.51
N LEU A 118 -12.30 5.88 2.65
CA LEU A 118 -12.90 6.21 3.95
C LEU A 118 -13.51 4.99 4.65
N ALA A 119 -14.08 4.06 3.89
CA ALA A 119 -14.69 2.84 4.44
C ALA A 119 -13.67 1.78 4.87
N THR A 120 -12.41 1.87 4.41
CA THR A 120 -11.39 0.86 4.73
C THR A 120 -10.54 1.31 5.91
N PRO A 121 -10.56 0.59 7.05
CA PRO A 121 -9.77 0.95 8.22
C PRO A 121 -8.28 1.16 7.89
N GLY A 122 -7.73 2.29 8.30
CA GLY A 122 -6.32 2.63 8.13
C GLY A 122 -5.94 3.23 6.76
N ALA A 123 -6.74 3.05 5.72
CA ALA A 123 -6.40 3.51 4.36
C ALA A 123 -6.32 5.04 4.24
N LEU A 124 -7.13 5.77 5.01
CA LEU A 124 -7.13 7.24 4.98
C LEU A 124 -5.75 7.81 5.36
N LEU A 125 -5.07 7.24 6.36
CA LEU A 125 -3.75 7.71 6.78
C LEU A 125 -2.71 7.52 5.65
N VAL A 126 -2.74 6.38 4.99
CA VAL A 126 -1.87 6.10 3.84
C VAL A 126 -2.13 7.09 2.71
N LYS A 127 -3.40 7.32 2.37
CA LYS A 127 -3.77 8.27 1.31
C LYS A 127 -3.47 9.71 1.68
N THR A 128 -3.58 10.08 2.95
CA THR A 128 -3.19 11.41 3.43
C THR A 128 -1.69 11.65 3.23
N ALA A 129 -0.85 10.69 3.55
CA ALA A 129 0.59 10.79 3.35
C ALA A 129 0.96 10.84 1.84
N ASP A 130 0.30 10.05 1.01
CA ASP A 130 0.46 10.08 -0.44
C ASP A 130 0.10 11.46 -1.02
N LEU A 131 -1.07 12.00 -0.66
CA LEU A 131 -1.50 13.32 -1.11
C LEU A 131 -0.55 14.42 -0.64
N ALA A 132 -0.07 14.37 0.59
CA ALA A 132 0.86 15.34 1.14
C ALA A 132 2.18 15.38 0.32
N HIS A 133 2.72 14.23 -0.05
CA HIS A 133 3.92 14.18 -0.88
C HIS A 133 3.65 14.60 -2.32
N ASN A 134 2.53 14.17 -2.90
CA ASN A 134 2.15 14.55 -4.27
C ASN A 134 1.85 16.05 -4.43
N ALA A 135 1.30 16.67 -3.40
CA ALA A 135 0.99 18.11 -3.37
C ALA A 135 2.16 18.97 -2.85
N ASP A 136 3.31 18.38 -2.55
CA ASP A 136 4.49 19.12 -2.12
C ASP A 136 4.84 20.21 -3.15
N PRO A 137 4.95 21.50 -2.72
CA PRO A 137 5.23 22.60 -3.64
C PRO A 137 6.52 22.43 -4.44
N ALA A 138 7.57 21.84 -3.83
CA ALA A 138 8.84 21.61 -4.53
C ALA A 138 8.69 20.54 -5.63
N ARG A 139 7.88 19.51 -5.40
CA ARG A 139 7.57 18.50 -6.43
C ARG A 139 6.74 19.10 -7.58
N LEU A 140 5.73 19.88 -7.25
CA LEU A 140 4.88 20.52 -8.25
C LEU A 140 5.63 21.56 -9.08
N ALA A 141 6.57 22.29 -8.46
CA ALA A 141 7.40 23.29 -9.15
C ALA A 141 8.34 22.69 -10.22
N ALA A 142 8.67 21.40 -10.11
CA ALA A 142 9.49 20.70 -11.10
C ALA A 142 8.72 20.34 -12.40
N LEU A 143 7.41 20.53 -12.42
CA LEU A 143 6.54 20.20 -13.55
C LEU A 143 6.26 21.44 -14.41
N ASP A 144 5.90 21.21 -15.69
CA ASP A 144 5.37 22.29 -16.54
C ASP A 144 4.08 22.88 -15.94
N ALA A 145 3.78 24.14 -16.27
CA ALA A 145 2.66 24.85 -15.69
C ALA A 145 1.29 24.16 -15.93
N PRO A 146 0.94 23.70 -17.14
CA PRO A 146 -0.34 23.00 -17.34
C PRO A 146 -0.47 21.72 -16.51
N THR A 147 0.59 20.93 -16.40
CA THR A 147 0.59 19.69 -15.61
C THR A 147 0.47 20.00 -14.11
N ARG A 148 1.24 20.98 -13.62
CA ARG A 148 1.17 21.44 -12.24
C ARG A 148 -0.23 21.90 -11.86
N ASP A 149 -0.84 22.77 -12.65
CA ASP A 149 -2.15 23.35 -12.35
C ASP A 149 -3.25 22.26 -12.33
N ARG A 150 -3.21 21.34 -13.29
CA ARG A 150 -4.12 20.19 -13.33
C ARG A 150 -3.96 19.27 -12.11
N LEU A 151 -2.73 18.98 -11.70
CA LEU A 151 -2.48 18.12 -10.54
C LEU A 151 -2.84 18.81 -9.23
N THR A 152 -2.56 20.10 -9.10
CA THR A 152 -2.97 20.90 -7.93
C THR A 152 -4.48 20.85 -7.74
N ALA A 153 -5.26 21.09 -8.80
CA ALA A 153 -6.72 20.99 -8.75
C ALA A 153 -7.20 19.57 -8.40
N LYS A 154 -6.57 18.53 -8.97
CA LYS A 154 -6.88 17.13 -8.69
C LYS A 154 -6.66 16.78 -7.21
N TYR A 155 -5.54 17.20 -6.64
CA TYR A 155 -5.21 16.89 -5.25
C TYR A 155 -6.10 17.67 -4.28
N ALA A 156 -6.39 18.93 -4.56
CA ALA A 156 -7.33 19.73 -3.77
C ALA A 156 -8.73 19.10 -3.74
N ARG A 157 -9.24 18.67 -4.90
CA ARG A 157 -10.52 17.95 -4.97
C ARG A 157 -10.52 16.69 -4.14
N MET A 158 -9.47 15.87 -4.25
CA MET A 158 -9.39 14.62 -3.48
C MET A 158 -9.32 14.88 -1.97
N ARG A 159 -8.57 15.90 -1.54
CA ARG A 159 -8.55 16.30 -0.12
C ARG A 159 -9.95 16.66 0.38
N GLY A 160 -10.70 17.44 -0.40
CA GLY A 160 -12.08 17.78 -0.08
C GLY A 160 -12.99 16.54 0.05
N LEU A 161 -12.90 15.60 -0.89
CA LEU A 161 -13.68 14.35 -0.86
C LEU A 161 -13.34 13.46 0.34
N LEU A 162 -12.11 13.49 0.80
CA LEU A 162 -11.64 12.74 1.98
C LEU A 162 -11.86 13.49 3.31
N GLY A 163 -12.40 14.71 3.28
CA GLY A 163 -12.60 15.51 4.48
C GLY A 163 -11.31 15.97 5.15
N LEU A 164 -10.22 16.07 4.41
CA LEU A 164 -8.93 16.54 4.92
C LEU A 164 -8.90 18.07 4.88
N ALA A 165 -8.49 18.70 6.00
CA ALA A 165 -8.27 20.14 6.06
C ALA A 165 -7.20 20.60 5.07
N GLU A 166 -7.29 21.87 4.61
CA GLU A 166 -6.25 22.52 3.82
C GLU A 166 -4.94 22.72 4.60
#